data_4022dfee082a99d13dc1d0e9f313fed6
#
_entry.id   4022dfee082a99d13dc1d0e9f313fed6
#
_cell.length_a   1.000
_cell.length_b   1.000
_cell.length_c   1.000
_cell.angle_alpha   90.00
_cell.angle_beta   90.00
_cell.angle_gamma   90.00
#
_symmetry.space_group_name_H-M   'P 1'
#
loop_
_entity.id
_entity.type
_entity.pdbx_description
1 polymer ?
#
loop_
_entity_poly.entity_id
_entity_poly.type
_entity_poly.pdbx_seq_one_letter_code
_entity_poly.pdbx_strand_id
1 'polypeptide(L)'
;MPEYQRPTGTLDILPEDQPYWEHVRARARHLAHLAGFERIDVPVFEATEVFARGIGGSTDIVEKEMYSFRDKGDNSLTLRPEFTAGVVRAYIENALHVRPQPQKLYSIGPLFRYERPQAGRYRQLTQFNIEILGEQDAAADVEIMSL
;
A
#
# COMPACT_ATOMS: atom_id res chain seq x y z
N MET A 1 16.28 30.64 -8.59
CA MET A 1 15.51 29.45 -8.14
C MET A 1 16.32 28.23 -8.56
N PRO A 2 16.30 27.11 -7.82
CA PRO A 2 16.97 25.90 -8.29
C PRO A 2 16.35 25.46 -9.62
N GLU A 3 17.20 24.97 -10.53
CA GLU A 3 16.82 24.51 -11.87
C GLU A 3 15.84 23.33 -11.81
N TYR A 4 15.97 22.49 -10.77
CA TYR A 4 15.12 21.33 -10.54
C TYR A 4 14.43 21.44 -9.19
N GLN A 5 13.17 21.02 -9.16
CA GLN A 5 12.35 20.96 -7.95
C GLN A 5 11.67 19.59 -7.87
N ARG A 6 11.33 19.17 -6.64
CA ARG A 6 10.53 17.95 -6.44
C ARG A 6 9.18 18.05 -7.17
N PRO A 7 8.64 16.92 -7.66
CA PRO A 7 7.33 16.90 -8.28
C PRO A 7 6.24 17.40 -7.32
N THR A 8 5.23 18.08 -7.85
CA THR A 8 4.10 18.56 -7.06
C THR A 8 3.40 17.42 -6.34
N GLY A 9 3.14 17.57 -5.05
CA GLY A 9 2.50 16.56 -4.22
C GLY A 9 3.46 15.49 -3.70
N THR A 10 4.77 15.72 -3.76
CA THR A 10 5.78 14.88 -3.11
C THR A 10 6.47 15.65 -1.98
N LEU A 11 7.13 14.93 -1.10
CA LEU A 11 7.87 15.48 0.03
C LEU A 11 9.23 14.78 0.16
N ASP A 12 10.29 15.56 0.37
CA ASP A 12 11.58 15.05 0.84
C ASP A 12 11.52 14.90 2.37
N ILE A 13 11.92 13.76 2.88
CA ILE A 13 12.05 13.54 4.32
C ILE A 13 13.53 13.72 4.65
N LEU A 14 13.85 14.86 5.25
CA LEU A 14 15.22 15.24 5.55
C LEU A 14 15.77 14.51 6.79
N PRO A 15 17.12 14.51 7.02
CA PRO A 15 17.71 13.83 8.16
C PRO A 15 17.12 14.24 9.51
N GLU A 16 16.77 15.52 9.68
CA GLU A 16 16.14 16.05 10.90
C GLU A 16 14.74 15.49 11.15
N ASP A 17 14.03 15.06 10.10
CA ASP A 17 12.69 14.47 10.20
C ASP A 17 12.72 12.95 10.44
N GLN A 18 13.84 12.28 10.11
CA GLN A 18 13.96 10.83 10.19
C GLN A 18 13.67 10.25 11.59
N PRO A 19 14.08 10.86 12.72
CA PRO A 19 13.74 10.32 14.04
C PRO A 19 12.23 10.20 14.28
N TYR A 20 11.42 11.12 13.79
CA TYR A 20 9.95 11.07 13.91
C TYR A 20 9.38 9.94 13.05
N TRP A 21 9.85 9.81 11.80
CA TRP A 21 9.44 8.74 10.90
C TRP A 21 9.80 7.35 11.43
N GLU A 22 11.01 7.19 11.95
CA GLU A 22 11.45 5.91 12.56
C GLU A 22 10.66 5.59 13.82
N HIS A 23 10.33 6.59 14.64
CA HIS A 23 9.47 6.38 15.81
C HIS A 23 8.10 5.82 15.39
N VAL A 24 7.43 6.45 14.42
CA VAL A 24 6.10 6.00 13.95
C VAL A 24 6.19 4.60 13.33
N ARG A 25 7.19 4.35 12.47
CA ARG A 25 7.41 3.03 11.86
C ARG A 25 7.69 1.95 12.90
N ALA A 26 8.47 2.26 13.92
CA ALA A 26 8.78 1.33 15.00
C ALA A 26 7.54 0.97 15.81
N ARG A 27 6.68 1.96 16.11
CA ARG A 27 5.41 1.74 16.81
C ARG A 27 4.44 0.90 15.99
N ALA A 28 4.27 1.19 14.70
CA ALA A 28 3.42 0.42 13.81
C ALA A 28 3.88 -1.06 13.72
N ARG A 29 5.19 -1.29 13.54
CA ARG A 29 5.78 -2.64 13.56
C ARG A 29 5.54 -3.36 14.88
N HIS A 30 5.73 -2.66 16.00
CA HIS A 30 5.55 -3.24 17.32
C HIS A 30 4.09 -3.68 17.54
N LEU A 31 3.12 -2.82 17.22
CA LEU A 31 1.69 -3.15 17.32
C LEU A 31 1.32 -4.35 16.43
N ALA A 32 1.78 -4.35 15.18
CA ALA A 32 1.55 -5.47 14.28
C ALA A 32 2.07 -6.79 14.86
N HIS A 33 3.30 -6.81 15.38
CA HIS A 33 3.89 -8.01 15.98
C HIS A 33 3.15 -8.48 17.25
N LEU A 34 2.70 -7.54 18.11
CA LEU A 34 1.93 -7.89 19.30
C LEU A 34 0.60 -8.55 18.94
N ALA A 35 -0.02 -8.16 17.83
CA ALA A 35 -1.26 -8.73 17.31
C ALA A 35 -1.03 -9.97 16.41
N GLY A 36 0.20 -10.44 16.25
CA GLY A 36 0.53 -11.63 15.48
C GLY A 36 0.56 -11.42 13.96
N PHE A 37 0.68 -10.17 13.49
CA PHE A 37 0.84 -9.88 12.06
C PHE A 37 2.30 -10.07 11.62
N GLU A 38 2.49 -10.73 10.48
CA GLU A 38 3.76 -10.89 9.81
C GLU A 38 3.95 -9.86 8.70
N ARG A 39 5.19 -9.41 8.49
CA ARG A 39 5.48 -8.44 7.44
C ARG A 39 5.44 -9.07 6.07
N ILE A 40 4.77 -8.39 5.13
CA ILE A 40 4.86 -8.67 3.70
C ILE A 40 5.25 -7.39 2.94
N ASP A 41 6.22 -7.49 2.04
CA ASP A 41 6.56 -6.42 1.10
C ASP A 41 6.19 -6.86 -0.31
N VAL A 42 5.30 -6.12 -0.95
CA VAL A 42 4.89 -6.33 -2.34
C VAL A 42 5.51 -5.26 -3.24
N PRO A 43 5.66 -5.50 -4.55
CA PRO A 43 6.23 -4.53 -5.48
C PRO A 43 5.57 -3.15 -5.41
N VAL A 44 6.36 -2.11 -5.70
CA VAL A 44 5.86 -0.72 -5.77
C VAL A 44 4.99 -0.48 -7.00
N PHE A 45 5.14 -1.29 -8.03
CA PHE A 45 4.31 -1.30 -9.23
C PHE A 45 3.88 -2.73 -9.57
N GLU A 46 2.72 -2.85 -10.17
CA GLU A 46 2.09 -4.11 -10.58
C GLU A 46 1.52 -3.95 -12.00
N ALA A 47 1.12 -5.07 -12.63
CA ALA A 47 0.28 -4.99 -13.81
C ALA A 47 -1.00 -4.18 -13.49
N THR A 48 -1.37 -3.26 -14.37
CA THR A 48 -2.53 -2.36 -14.16
C THR A 48 -3.81 -3.13 -13.82
N GLU A 49 -3.98 -4.31 -14.41
CA GLU A 49 -5.15 -5.17 -14.18
C GLU A 49 -5.31 -5.64 -12.73
N VAL A 50 -4.23 -5.73 -11.95
CA VAL A 50 -4.27 -6.12 -10.54
C VAL A 50 -5.12 -5.13 -9.75
N PHE A 51 -4.95 -3.83 -10.03
CA PHE A 51 -5.74 -2.79 -9.37
C PHE A 51 -7.13 -2.62 -9.99
N ALA A 52 -7.24 -2.72 -11.32
CA ALA A 52 -8.53 -2.58 -12.00
C ALA A 52 -9.57 -3.62 -11.58
N ARG A 53 -9.16 -4.85 -11.28
CA ARG A 53 -10.04 -5.93 -10.78
C ARG A 53 -10.48 -5.73 -9.34
N GLY A 54 -9.60 -5.21 -8.48
CA GLY A 54 -9.86 -5.06 -7.05
C GLY A 54 -10.87 -3.95 -6.71
N ILE A 55 -11.00 -2.93 -7.56
CA ILE A 55 -11.82 -1.74 -7.30
C ILE A 55 -13.22 -1.82 -8.01
N GLY A 56 -13.57 -2.98 -8.59
CA GLY A 56 -14.83 -3.14 -9.30
C GLY A 56 -14.89 -2.25 -10.55
N GLY A 57 -14.53 -2.80 -11.67
CA GLY A 57 -14.25 -2.29 -13.02
C GLY A 57 -14.99 -1.09 -13.63
N SER A 58 -15.46 -0.12 -12.87
CA SER A 58 -16.16 1.04 -13.42
C SER A 58 -16.08 2.33 -12.61
N THR A 59 -15.13 2.50 -11.71
CA THR A 59 -15.02 3.79 -11.03
C THR A 59 -13.99 4.68 -11.71
N ASP A 60 -14.40 5.90 -12.04
CA ASP A 60 -13.55 7.03 -12.50
C ASP A 60 -12.24 7.18 -11.69
N ILE A 61 -12.22 6.64 -10.47
CA ILE A 61 -11.09 6.63 -9.54
C ILE A 61 -9.93 5.80 -10.10
N VAL A 62 -10.22 4.65 -10.72
CA VAL A 62 -9.18 3.73 -11.25
C VAL A 62 -8.41 4.39 -12.39
N GLU A 63 -9.07 5.12 -13.28
CA GLU A 63 -8.42 5.73 -14.44
C GLU A 63 -7.83 7.12 -14.15
N LYS A 64 -8.44 7.90 -13.26
CA LYS A 64 -8.07 9.32 -13.04
C LYS A 64 -7.02 9.53 -11.95
N GLU A 65 -6.90 8.62 -10.99
CA GLU A 65 -6.01 8.80 -9.83
C GLU A 65 -4.80 7.88 -9.81
N MET A 66 -4.66 6.95 -10.77
CA MET A 66 -3.52 6.05 -10.85
C MET A 66 -2.38 6.63 -11.70
N TYR A 67 -1.14 6.36 -11.29
CA TYR A 67 0.05 6.57 -12.10
C TYR A 67 0.33 5.33 -12.94
N SER A 68 -0.21 5.27 -14.15
CA SER A 68 -0.02 4.15 -15.07
C SER A 68 0.94 4.54 -16.20
N PHE A 69 1.76 3.58 -16.62
CA PHE A 69 2.76 3.75 -17.68
C PHE A 69 2.97 2.43 -18.42
N ARG A 70 3.63 2.50 -19.57
CA ARG A 70 4.08 1.30 -20.28
C ARG A 70 5.58 1.09 -20.09
N ASP A 71 5.96 -0.15 -19.89
CA ASP A 71 7.36 -0.53 -19.85
C ASP A 71 7.93 -0.71 -21.28
N LYS A 72 9.20 -1.06 -21.38
CA LYS A 72 9.85 -1.30 -22.69
C LYS A 72 9.28 -2.51 -23.46
N GLY A 73 8.57 -3.40 -22.79
CA GLY A 73 7.87 -4.54 -23.36
C GLY A 73 6.41 -4.27 -23.70
N ASP A 74 5.98 -2.99 -23.63
CA ASP A 74 4.60 -2.53 -23.85
C ASP A 74 3.58 -3.05 -22.82
N ASN A 75 4.07 -3.56 -21.67
CA ASN A 75 3.19 -3.99 -20.58
C ASN A 75 2.63 -2.76 -19.84
N SER A 76 1.33 -2.77 -19.55
CA SER A 76 0.71 -1.71 -18.76
C SER A 76 0.97 -1.95 -17.28
N LEU A 77 1.69 -1.02 -16.65
CA LEU A 77 2.06 -1.04 -15.24
C LEU A 77 1.50 0.17 -14.52
N THR A 78 1.24 0.00 -13.22
CA THR A 78 0.70 1.07 -12.36
C THR A 78 1.45 1.11 -11.05
N LEU A 79 1.87 2.31 -10.62
CA LEU A 79 2.36 2.52 -9.26
C LEU A 79 1.22 2.24 -8.28
N ARG A 80 1.46 1.43 -7.26
CA ARG A 80 0.42 0.99 -6.33
C ARG A 80 -0.30 2.16 -5.65
N PRO A 81 -1.63 2.30 -5.82
CA PRO A 81 -2.43 3.31 -5.13
C PRO A 81 -2.87 2.85 -3.72
N GLU A 82 -2.74 1.54 -3.44
CA GLU A 82 -3.08 0.86 -2.20
C GLU A 82 -2.29 -0.45 -2.08
N PHE A 83 -2.36 -1.15 -0.94
CA PHE A 83 -1.62 -2.41 -0.73
C PHE A 83 -2.45 -3.66 -1.01
N THR A 84 -3.75 -3.63 -0.73
CA THR A 84 -4.62 -4.81 -0.67
C THR A 84 -4.54 -5.67 -1.92
N ALA A 85 -4.66 -5.08 -3.11
CA ALA A 85 -4.64 -5.85 -4.37
C ALA A 85 -3.30 -6.56 -4.58
N GLY A 86 -2.16 -5.90 -4.30
CA GLY A 86 -0.84 -6.50 -4.37
C GLY A 86 -0.64 -7.61 -3.33
N VAL A 87 -1.14 -7.42 -2.11
CA VAL A 87 -1.07 -8.44 -1.04
C VAL A 87 -1.92 -9.66 -1.41
N VAL A 88 -3.16 -9.45 -1.92
CA VAL A 88 -4.03 -10.56 -2.37
C VAL A 88 -3.42 -11.30 -3.56
N ARG A 89 -2.84 -10.59 -4.54
CA ARG A 89 -2.11 -11.23 -5.64
C ARG A 89 -0.96 -12.09 -5.09
N ALA A 90 -0.14 -11.55 -4.16
CA ALA A 90 0.97 -12.29 -3.56
C ALA A 90 0.48 -13.49 -2.74
N TYR A 91 -0.62 -13.36 -2.01
CA TYR A 91 -1.26 -14.44 -1.25
C TYR A 91 -1.66 -15.62 -2.15
N ILE A 92 -2.25 -15.32 -3.32
CA ILE A 92 -2.67 -16.33 -4.29
C ILE A 92 -1.45 -16.95 -4.98
N GLU A 93 -0.56 -16.13 -5.53
CA GLU A 93 0.60 -16.55 -6.32
C GLU A 93 1.58 -17.44 -5.53
N ASN A 94 1.78 -17.13 -4.24
CA ASN A 94 2.67 -17.89 -3.37
C ASN A 94 1.95 -18.97 -2.54
N ALA A 95 0.71 -19.29 -2.92
CA ALA A 95 -0.11 -20.33 -2.29
C ALA A 95 -0.21 -20.17 -0.74
N LEU A 96 -0.28 -18.91 -0.24
CA LEU A 96 -0.42 -18.68 1.20
C LEU A 96 -1.77 -19.19 1.73
N HIS A 97 -2.77 -19.34 0.85
CA HIS A 97 -4.09 -19.91 1.18
C HIS A 97 -4.06 -21.39 1.59
N VAL A 98 -2.99 -22.13 1.27
CA VAL A 98 -2.82 -23.53 1.70
C VAL A 98 -2.08 -23.66 3.03
N ARG A 99 -1.54 -22.56 3.57
CA ARG A 99 -0.93 -22.51 4.88
C ARG A 99 -1.99 -22.44 5.98
N PRO A 100 -1.64 -22.64 7.26
CA PRO A 100 -2.58 -22.40 8.36
C PRO A 100 -3.23 -21.02 8.26
N GLN A 101 -4.55 -20.97 8.41
CA GLN A 101 -5.33 -19.72 8.36
C GLN A 101 -5.76 -19.30 9.76
N PRO A 102 -6.06 -18.00 9.99
CA PRO A 102 -5.91 -16.89 9.05
C PRO A 102 -4.46 -16.44 8.85
N GLN A 103 -4.15 -15.89 7.68
CA GLN A 103 -2.89 -15.19 7.44
C GLN A 103 -3.06 -13.72 7.83
N LYS A 104 -2.32 -13.29 8.84
CA LYS A 104 -2.30 -11.90 9.33
C LYS A 104 -1.06 -11.20 8.79
N LEU A 105 -1.23 -10.27 7.89
CA LEU A 105 -0.14 -9.64 7.15
C LEU A 105 -0.16 -8.11 7.34
N TYR A 106 1.02 -7.48 7.42
CA TYR A 106 1.13 -6.03 7.41
C TYR A 106 2.19 -5.54 6.42
N SER A 107 1.98 -4.34 5.91
CA SER A 107 2.91 -3.62 5.04
C SER A 107 3.10 -2.18 5.51
N ILE A 108 4.30 -1.63 5.31
CA ILE A 108 4.59 -0.21 5.52
C ILE A 108 5.37 0.29 4.31
N GLY A 109 4.88 1.31 3.62
CA GLY A 109 5.60 1.85 2.48
C GLY A 109 4.84 2.93 1.73
N PRO A 110 5.42 3.41 0.61
CA PRO A 110 4.82 4.46 -0.19
C PRO A 110 3.65 3.94 -1.04
N LEU A 111 2.65 4.79 -1.21
CA LEU A 111 1.56 4.67 -2.16
C LEU A 111 1.52 5.90 -3.05
N PHE A 112 0.88 5.79 -4.22
CA PHE A 112 0.90 6.83 -5.25
C PHE A 112 -0.51 7.08 -5.77
N ARG A 113 -1.03 8.32 -5.60
CA ARG A 113 -2.35 8.73 -6.09
C ARG A 113 -2.28 10.08 -6.76
N TYR A 114 -2.79 10.19 -7.97
CA TYR A 114 -2.84 11.44 -8.71
C TYR A 114 -3.99 12.32 -8.21
N GLU A 115 -3.94 12.67 -6.94
CA GLU A 115 -4.93 13.54 -6.31
C GLU A 115 -4.55 15.02 -6.45
N ARG A 116 -5.53 15.91 -6.28
CA ARG A 116 -5.25 17.34 -6.16
C ARG A 116 -4.52 17.59 -4.85
N PRO A 117 -3.27 18.06 -4.88
CA PRO A 117 -2.50 18.29 -3.67
C PRO A 117 -3.12 19.36 -2.79
N GLN A 118 -3.21 19.08 -1.49
CA GLN A 118 -3.61 20.04 -0.46
C GLN A 118 -2.92 19.66 0.85
N ALA A 119 -3.07 20.48 1.89
CA ALA A 119 -2.48 20.20 3.20
C ALA A 119 -2.90 18.79 3.69
N GLY A 120 -1.92 17.93 3.99
CA GLY A 120 -2.15 16.55 4.42
C GLY A 120 -2.53 15.55 3.31
N ARG A 121 -2.63 15.98 2.05
CA ARG A 121 -2.98 15.12 0.91
C ARG A 121 -1.88 15.19 -0.15
N TYR A 122 -1.06 14.16 -0.19
CA TYR A 122 0.10 14.05 -1.07
C TYR A 122 -0.14 13.02 -2.18
N ARG A 123 0.58 13.19 -3.32
CA ARG A 123 0.59 12.22 -4.42
C ARG A 123 1.45 11.00 -4.13
N GLN A 124 2.49 11.19 -3.30
CA GLN A 124 3.21 10.09 -2.67
C GLN A 124 2.98 10.17 -1.17
N LEU A 125 2.40 9.15 -0.59
CA LEU A 125 2.12 9.04 0.84
C LEU A 125 2.69 7.74 1.39
N THR A 126 2.90 7.65 2.70
CA THR A 126 3.28 6.41 3.37
C THR A 126 2.08 5.88 4.13
N GLN A 127 1.78 4.60 3.96
CA GLN A 127 0.70 3.91 4.67
C GLN A 127 1.26 2.74 5.48
N PHE A 128 0.72 2.55 6.67
CA PHE A 128 0.72 1.30 7.40
C PHE A 128 -0.59 0.58 7.05
N ASN A 129 -0.48 -0.64 6.54
CA ASN A 129 -1.61 -1.46 6.09
C ASN A 129 -1.59 -2.79 6.81
N ILE A 130 -2.75 -3.29 7.21
CA ILE A 130 -2.95 -4.59 7.84
C ILE A 130 -4.06 -5.35 7.14
N GLU A 131 -3.87 -6.66 6.95
CA GLU A 131 -4.81 -7.56 6.27
C GLU A 131 -4.95 -8.85 7.07
N ILE A 132 -6.19 -9.32 7.25
CA ILE A 132 -6.49 -10.68 7.71
C ILE A 132 -7.13 -11.42 6.55
N LEU A 133 -6.45 -12.44 6.05
CA LEU A 133 -6.89 -13.24 4.90
C LEU A 133 -7.22 -14.66 5.36
N GLY A 134 -8.31 -15.22 4.80
CA GLY A 134 -8.76 -16.58 5.12
C GLY A 134 -9.64 -16.69 6.36
N GLU A 135 -10.20 -15.57 6.86
CA GLU A 135 -11.18 -15.51 7.95
C GLU A 135 -12.44 -14.77 7.48
N GLN A 136 -13.61 -15.25 7.86
CA GLN A 136 -14.91 -14.64 7.52
C GLN A 136 -15.68 -14.17 8.76
N ASP A 137 -15.19 -14.47 9.96
CA ASP A 137 -15.85 -14.05 11.19
C ASP A 137 -15.64 -12.55 11.42
N ALA A 138 -16.69 -11.83 11.79
CA ALA A 138 -16.65 -10.41 12.13
C ALA A 138 -15.67 -10.10 13.31
N ALA A 139 -15.26 -11.10 14.07
CA ALA A 139 -14.22 -10.94 15.10
C ALA A 139 -12.89 -10.47 14.50
N ALA A 140 -12.58 -10.83 13.24
CA ALA A 140 -11.39 -10.34 12.54
C ALA A 140 -11.43 -8.81 12.33
N ASP A 141 -12.60 -8.26 11.98
CA ASP A 141 -12.79 -6.82 11.84
C ASP A 141 -12.63 -6.10 13.19
N VAL A 142 -13.20 -6.69 14.26
CA VAL A 142 -13.06 -6.16 15.62
C VAL A 142 -11.60 -6.15 16.06
N GLU A 143 -10.84 -7.20 15.75
CA GLU A 143 -9.41 -7.26 16.06
C GLU A 143 -8.66 -6.10 15.38
N ILE A 144 -8.87 -5.89 14.08
CA ILE A 144 -8.24 -4.79 13.34
C ILE A 144 -8.63 -3.42 13.93
N MET A 145 -9.90 -3.22 14.25
CA MET A 145 -10.38 -1.94 14.82
C MET A 145 -9.87 -1.67 16.24
N SER A 146 -9.38 -2.69 16.94
CA SER A 146 -8.84 -2.55 18.30
C SER A 146 -7.34 -2.24 18.37
N LEU A 147 -6.64 -2.28 17.23
CA LEU A 147 -5.22 -1.94 17.09
C LEU A 147 -4.98 -0.45 16.98
#